data_ca3671ee5fd017bbfd7ea3fd8a75a3ba
#
_entry.id   ca3671ee5fd017bbfd7ea3fd8a75a3ba
#
_cell.length_a   1.000
_cell.length_b   1.000
_cell.length_c   1.000
_cell.angle_alpha   90.00
_cell.angle_beta   90.00
_cell.angle_gamma   90.00
#
_symmetry.space_group_name_H-M   'P 1'
#
loop_
_entity.id
_entity.type
_entity.pdbx_description
1 polymer ?
#
loop_
_entity_poly.entity_id
_entity_poly.type
_entity_poly.pdbx_seq_one_letter_code
_entity_poly.pdbx_strand_id
1 'polypeptide(L)'
;MNYNEFKELLVSDNVYTRIKTQENELFQLIPELKACKGFDQKNSWHIYDVYEHILHVVAAVEPEITIRLATLFHDIGKPLAFTQDENGVGHFWGHWECSRDIFHSYIDRLGLSEDDAKLIENLIFYHDINVGKMTDNQICEMVEKIGRKHINKLFAIKRADLLAQAEQYHGLLVDIQAQEDSVLEKFGN
;
A
#
# COMPACT_ATOMS: atom_id res chain seq x y z
N MET A 1 -10.76 6.97 -19.39
CA MET A 1 -9.48 7.42 -18.80
C MET A 1 -8.34 6.61 -19.40
N ASN A 2 -7.28 7.25 -19.87
CA ASN A 2 -6.02 6.58 -20.24
C ASN A 2 -5.00 6.61 -19.09
N TYR A 3 -3.86 5.91 -19.23
CA TYR A 3 -2.87 5.82 -18.14
C TYR A 3 -2.18 7.15 -17.79
N ASN A 4 -2.07 8.10 -18.71
CA ASN A 4 -1.53 9.43 -18.40
C ASN A 4 -2.52 10.26 -17.57
N GLU A 5 -3.80 10.28 -17.98
CA GLU A 5 -4.88 10.91 -17.23
C GLU A 5 -5.01 10.29 -15.82
N PHE A 6 -4.83 8.96 -15.71
CA PHE A 6 -4.81 8.26 -14.42
C PHE A 6 -3.64 8.73 -13.53
N LYS A 7 -2.41 8.85 -14.07
CA LYS A 7 -1.27 9.36 -13.29
C LYS A 7 -1.49 10.80 -12.82
N GLU A 8 -2.04 11.67 -13.67
CA GLU A 8 -2.40 13.05 -13.30
C GLU A 8 -3.48 13.11 -12.21
N LEU A 9 -4.48 12.22 -12.30
CA LEU A 9 -5.50 12.07 -11.27
C LEU A 9 -4.87 11.65 -9.94
N LEU A 10 -3.97 10.65 -9.99
CA LEU A 10 -3.39 10.05 -8.80
C LEU A 10 -2.52 11.03 -8.00
N VAL A 11 -1.80 11.95 -8.66
CA VAL A 11 -0.96 12.96 -7.99
C VAL A 11 -1.71 14.27 -7.67
N SER A 12 -3.02 14.32 -7.88
CA SER A 12 -3.79 15.53 -7.57
C SER A 12 -4.01 15.73 -6.06
N ASP A 13 -4.18 16.98 -5.63
CA ASP A 13 -4.41 17.35 -4.22
C ASP A 13 -5.70 16.73 -3.65
N ASN A 14 -6.75 16.60 -4.47
CA ASN A 14 -8.05 16.06 -4.06
C ASN A 14 -8.25 14.63 -4.61
N VAL A 15 -7.22 13.78 -4.53
CA VAL A 15 -7.21 12.46 -5.16
C VAL A 15 -8.40 11.58 -4.77
N TYR A 16 -8.77 11.53 -3.49
CA TYR A 16 -9.93 10.75 -3.00
C TYR A 16 -11.22 11.13 -3.74
N THR A 17 -11.57 12.41 -3.73
CA THR A 17 -12.80 12.92 -4.39
C THR A 17 -12.74 12.70 -5.89
N ARG A 18 -11.59 12.91 -6.52
CA ARG A 18 -11.41 12.72 -7.96
C ARG A 18 -11.55 11.26 -8.36
N ILE A 19 -10.97 10.33 -7.60
CA ILE A 19 -11.14 8.89 -7.83
C ILE A 19 -12.62 8.51 -7.69
N LYS A 20 -13.29 8.94 -6.64
CA LYS A 20 -14.71 8.66 -6.42
C LYS A 20 -15.58 9.17 -7.58
N THR A 21 -15.25 10.32 -8.14
CA THR A 21 -15.98 10.91 -9.28
C THR A 21 -15.76 10.13 -10.59
N GLN A 22 -14.58 9.54 -10.77
CA GLN A 22 -14.16 8.81 -11.98
C GLN A 22 -14.01 7.29 -11.72
N GLU A 23 -14.73 6.79 -10.73
CA GLU A 23 -14.60 5.40 -10.25
C GLU A 23 -14.84 4.36 -11.35
N ASN A 24 -15.84 4.58 -12.19
CA ASN A 24 -16.18 3.62 -13.26
C ASN A 24 -15.06 3.53 -14.31
N GLU A 25 -14.43 4.65 -14.66
CA GLU A 25 -13.28 4.68 -15.57
C GLU A 25 -12.06 4.02 -14.94
N LEU A 26 -11.85 4.22 -13.64
CA LEU A 26 -10.77 3.57 -12.91
C LEU A 26 -10.97 2.05 -12.86
N PHE A 27 -12.19 1.56 -12.65
CA PHE A 27 -12.50 0.13 -12.67
C PHE A 27 -12.38 -0.51 -14.06
N GLN A 28 -12.51 0.27 -15.14
CA GLN A 28 -12.21 -0.22 -16.50
C GLN A 28 -10.70 -0.31 -16.72
N LEU A 29 -9.93 0.58 -16.11
CA LEU A 29 -8.47 0.60 -16.22
C LEU A 29 -7.80 -0.45 -15.34
N ILE A 30 -8.29 -0.61 -14.10
CA ILE A 30 -7.79 -1.54 -13.07
C ILE A 30 -9.00 -2.31 -12.49
N PRO A 31 -9.44 -3.39 -13.17
CA PRO A 31 -10.63 -4.15 -12.76
C PRO A 31 -10.53 -4.76 -11.36
N GLU A 32 -9.33 -5.04 -10.87
CA GLU A 32 -9.09 -5.63 -9.55
C GLU A 32 -9.56 -4.69 -8.42
N LEU A 33 -9.49 -3.37 -8.62
CA LEU A 33 -10.07 -2.40 -7.65
C LEU A 33 -11.59 -2.56 -7.50
N LYS A 34 -12.27 -2.99 -8.54
CA LYS A 34 -13.72 -3.27 -8.45
C LYS A 34 -14.00 -4.46 -7.53
N ALA A 35 -13.14 -5.47 -7.49
CA ALA A 35 -13.28 -6.60 -6.59
C ALA A 35 -13.05 -6.21 -5.11
N CYS A 36 -12.31 -5.13 -4.86
CA CYS A 36 -12.10 -4.57 -3.52
C CYS A 36 -13.31 -3.81 -2.98
N LYS A 37 -14.18 -3.27 -3.86
CA LYS A 37 -15.32 -2.45 -3.47
C LYS A 37 -16.42 -3.30 -2.82
N GLY A 38 -16.79 -2.94 -1.60
CA GLY A 38 -17.73 -3.69 -0.78
C GLY A 38 -17.17 -4.97 -0.18
N PHE A 39 -15.86 -5.22 -0.33
CA PHE A 39 -15.21 -6.38 0.26
C PHE A 39 -14.97 -6.16 1.75
N ASP A 40 -15.82 -6.74 2.60
CA ASP A 40 -15.73 -6.68 4.06
C ASP A 40 -14.53 -7.48 4.57
N GLN A 41 -13.64 -6.82 5.32
CA GLN A 41 -12.40 -7.40 5.80
C GLN A 41 -12.59 -8.37 7.00
N LYS A 42 -13.78 -8.41 7.62
CA LYS A 42 -14.15 -9.36 8.66
C LYS A 42 -13.23 -9.38 9.89
N ASN A 43 -12.62 -8.25 10.25
CA ASN A 43 -11.79 -8.15 11.45
C ASN A 43 -11.91 -6.76 12.10
N SER A 44 -11.48 -6.64 13.36
CA SER A 44 -11.62 -5.43 14.15
C SER A 44 -10.65 -4.29 13.79
N TRP A 45 -9.64 -4.58 12.97
CA TRP A 45 -8.65 -3.58 12.54
C TRP A 45 -9.25 -2.60 11.53
N HIS A 46 -10.17 -3.05 10.68
CA HIS A 46 -10.66 -2.30 9.56
C HIS A 46 -12.08 -1.79 9.78
N ILE A 47 -12.29 -0.50 9.51
CA ILE A 47 -13.58 0.19 9.56
C ILE A 47 -14.17 0.42 8.16
N TYR A 48 -13.37 0.20 7.13
CA TYR A 48 -13.71 0.35 5.72
C TYR A 48 -13.69 -1.00 5.01
N ASP A 49 -14.40 -1.11 3.88
CA ASP A 49 -14.10 -2.15 2.90
C ASP A 49 -12.70 -1.97 2.31
N VAL A 50 -12.17 -2.97 1.58
CA VAL A 50 -10.81 -2.89 1.03
C VAL A 50 -10.62 -1.68 0.11
N TYR A 51 -11.61 -1.35 -0.72
CA TYR A 51 -11.51 -0.24 -1.66
C TYR A 51 -11.46 1.12 -0.95
N GLU A 52 -12.39 1.37 -0.02
CA GLU A 52 -12.40 2.63 0.74
C GLU A 52 -11.13 2.77 1.58
N HIS A 53 -10.65 1.68 2.18
CA HIS A 53 -9.38 1.67 2.89
C HIS A 53 -8.23 2.11 1.97
N ILE A 54 -8.09 1.49 0.79
CA ILE A 54 -7.09 1.88 -0.21
C ILE A 54 -7.16 3.38 -0.52
N LEU A 55 -8.35 3.93 -0.75
CA LEU A 55 -8.50 5.35 -1.10
C LEU A 55 -8.09 6.28 0.04
N HIS A 56 -8.37 5.93 1.29
CA HIS A 56 -7.93 6.69 2.45
C HIS A 56 -6.40 6.69 2.56
N VAL A 57 -5.75 5.54 2.37
CA VAL A 57 -4.28 5.42 2.38
C VAL A 57 -3.65 6.24 1.24
N VAL A 58 -4.20 6.15 0.02
CA VAL A 58 -3.75 6.96 -1.13
C VAL A 58 -3.84 8.46 -0.82
N ALA A 59 -4.92 8.91 -0.21
CA ALA A 59 -5.12 10.32 0.10
C ALA A 59 -4.19 10.85 1.21
N ALA A 60 -3.72 9.96 2.08
CA ALA A 60 -2.90 10.31 3.25
C ALA A 60 -1.39 10.43 2.96
N VAL A 61 -0.92 10.01 1.78
CA VAL A 61 0.50 10.13 1.39
C VAL A 61 0.72 11.31 0.44
N GLU A 62 1.99 11.73 0.33
CA GLU A 62 2.42 12.81 -0.56
C GLU A 62 1.95 12.59 -2.02
N PRO A 63 1.61 13.67 -2.77
CA PRO A 63 1.16 13.60 -4.16
C PRO A 63 2.32 13.30 -5.14
N GLU A 64 3.05 12.23 -4.89
CA GLU A 64 4.17 11.75 -5.69
C GLU A 64 3.83 10.37 -6.27
N ILE A 65 4.12 10.17 -7.54
CA ILE A 65 3.58 9.05 -8.32
C ILE A 65 3.98 7.68 -7.78
N THR A 66 5.22 7.50 -7.32
CA THR A 66 5.68 6.18 -6.87
C THR A 66 4.99 5.75 -5.58
N ILE A 67 4.88 6.65 -4.58
CA ILE A 67 4.20 6.33 -3.31
C ILE A 67 2.68 6.20 -3.51
N ARG A 68 2.07 7.05 -4.37
CA ARG A 68 0.63 6.97 -4.68
C ARG A 68 0.27 5.68 -5.43
N LEU A 69 1.12 5.21 -6.35
CA LEU A 69 0.95 3.90 -6.99
C LEU A 69 1.14 2.77 -5.97
N ALA A 70 2.19 2.82 -5.14
CA ALA A 70 2.39 1.82 -4.10
C ALA A 70 1.18 1.70 -3.17
N THR A 71 0.62 2.83 -2.71
CA THR A 71 -0.58 2.84 -1.86
C THR A 71 -1.85 2.41 -2.57
N LEU A 72 -2.02 2.73 -3.86
CA LEU A 72 -3.18 2.25 -4.62
C LEU A 72 -3.19 0.72 -4.77
N PHE A 73 -2.02 0.11 -4.88
CA PHE A 73 -1.89 -1.33 -5.09
C PHE A 73 -1.58 -2.12 -3.81
N HIS A 74 -1.26 -1.51 -2.65
CA HIS A 74 -0.77 -2.23 -1.48
C HIS A 74 -1.70 -3.38 -1.02
N ASP A 75 -3.00 -3.15 -1.04
CA ASP A 75 -4.04 -4.05 -0.54
C ASP A 75 -4.93 -4.66 -1.63
N ILE A 76 -4.68 -4.37 -2.90
CA ILE A 76 -5.52 -4.81 -4.03
C ILE A 76 -5.60 -6.34 -4.14
N GLY A 77 -4.61 -7.06 -3.60
CA GLY A 77 -4.55 -8.52 -3.55
C GLY A 77 -5.36 -9.16 -2.41
N LYS A 78 -5.90 -8.38 -1.45
CA LYS A 78 -6.67 -8.91 -0.31
C LYS A 78 -7.82 -9.83 -0.69
N PRO A 79 -8.65 -9.53 -1.72
CA PRO A 79 -9.72 -10.44 -2.13
C PRO A 79 -9.23 -11.83 -2.58
N LEU A 80 -8.00 -11.92 -3.11
CA LEU A 80 -7.40 -13.20 -3.55
C LEU A 80 -6.78 -13.99 -2.39
N ALA A 81 -6.32 -13.31 -1.34
CA ALA A 81 -5.66 -13.91 -0.18
C ALA A 81 -6.60 -14.16 0.99
N PHE A 82 -7.89 -13.82 0.84
CA PHE A 82 -8.86 -13.90 1.92
C PHE A 82 -9.08 -15.34 2.40
N THR A 83 -8.96 -15.53 3.71
CA THR A 83 -9.40 -16.71 4.42
C THR A 83 -10.19 -16.30 5.65
N GLN A 84 -11.01 -17.20 6.19
CA GLN A 84 -11.80 -16.94 7.40
C GLN A 84 -11.61 -18.08 8.37
N ASP A 85 -11.37 -17.77 9.64
CA ASP A 85 -11.24 -18.77 10.68
C ASP A 85 -12.61 -19.25 11.21
N GLU A 86 -12.58 -20.20 12.17
CA GLU A 86 -13.79 -20.77 12.78
C GLU A 86 -14.63 -19.75 13.59
N ASN A 87 -14.03 -18.64 13.98
CA ASN A 87 -14.71 -17.54 14.69
C ASN A 87 -15.27 -16.49 13.73
N GLY A 88 -15.11 -16.69 12.43
CA GLY A 88 -15.57 -15.76 11.42
C GLY A 88 -14.64 -14.56 11.18
N VAL A 89 -13.41 -14.57 11.73
CA VAL A 89 -12.42 -13.51 11.55
C VAL A 89 -11.70 -13.67 10.21
N GLY A 90 -11.61 -12.57 9.46
CA GLY A 90 -10.92 -12.53 8.17
C GLY A 90 -9.41 -12.37 8.32
N HIS A 91 -8.66 -13.11 7.50
CA HIS A 91 -7.21 -13.09 7.40
C HIS A 91 -6.77 -12.95 5.94
N PHE A 92 -5.61 -12.30 5.72
CA PHE A 92 -5.12 -11.94 4.38
C PHE A 92 -3.63 -12.30 4.20
N TRP A 93 -3.21 -13.45 4.73
CA TRP A 93 -1.81 -13.88 4.66
C TRP A 93 -1.31 -13.95 3.21
N GLY A 94 -0.19 -13.25 2.93
CA GLY A 94 0.39 -13.20 1.58
C GLY A 94 -0.29 -12.23 0.62
N HIS A 95 -1.24 -11.37 1.06
CA HIS A 95 -1.87 -10.39 0.19
C HIS A 95 -0.86 -9.42 -0.45
N TRP A 96 0.26 -9.12 0.23
CA TRP A 96 1.33 -8.29 -0.32
C TRP A 96 2.00 -8.90 -1.56
N GLU A 97 2.12 -10.23 -1.63
CA GLU A 97 2.60 -10.95 -2.81
C GLU A 97 1.59 -10.86 -3.95
N CYS A 98 0.32 -11.16 -3.67
CA CYS A 98 -0.77 -11.02 -4.64
C CYS A 98 -0.88 -9.58 -5.17
N SER A 99 -0.77 -8.59 -4.29
CA SER A 99 -0.81 -7.16 -4.63
C SER A 99 0.36 -6.75 -5.54
N ARG A 100 1.57 -7.19 -5.22
CA ARG A 100 2.76 -6.98 -6.05
C ARG A 100 2.61 -7.64 -7.43
N ASP A 101 2.13 -8.87 -7.49
CA ASP A 101 1.95 -9.61 -8.75
C ASP A 101 0.87 -8.96 -9.63
N ILE A 102 -0.21 -8.43 -9.03
CA ILE A 102 -1.18 -7.60 -9.74
C ILE A 102 -0.48 -6.35 -10.29
N PHE A 103 0.22 -5.57 -9.45
CA PHE A 103 0.93 -4.37 -9.89
C PHE A 103 1.92 -4.67 -11.03
N HIS A 104 2.67 -5.77 -10.93
CA HIS A 104 3.63 -6.21 -11.96
C HIS A 104 3.00 -6.28 -13.36
N SER A 105 1.75 -6.73 -13.46
CA SER A 105 1.02 -6.83 -14.73
C SER A 105 0.68 -5.48 -15.38
N TYR A 106 0.84 -4.38 -14.63
CA TYR A 106 0.56 -3.01 -15.09
C TYR A 106 1.80 -2.19 -15.45
N ILE A 107 3.02 -2.65 -15.15
CA ILE A 107 4.27 -1.89 -15.32
C ILE A 107 4.41 -1.34 -16.73
N ASP A 108 4.28 -2.18 -17.74
CA ASP A 108 4.41 -1.78 -19.15
C ASP A 108 3.35 -0.75 -19.57
N ARG A 109 2.10 -0.94 -19.11
CA ARG A 109 0.99 -0.06 -19.43
C ARG A 109 1.13 1.31 -18.75
N LEU A 110 1.73 1.34 -17.56
CA LEU A 110 2.02 2.57 -16.80
C LEU A 110 3.22 3.32 -17.38
N GLY A 111 4.05 2.67 -18.20
CA GLY A 111 5.25 3.27 -18.80
C GLY A 111 6.25 3.72 -17.73
N LEU A 112 6.43 2.91 -16.69
CA LEU A 112 7.36 3.18 -15.59
C LEU A 112 8.80 2.84 -16.00
N SER A 113 9.76 3.56 -15.41
CA SER A 113 11.15 3.13 -15.46
C SER A 113 11.34 1.84 -14.67
N GLU A 114 12.37 1.05 -15.00
CA GLU A 114 12.70 -0.18 -14.26
C GLU A 114 12.96 0.10 -12.77
N ASP A 115 13.61 1.23 -12.46
CA ASP A 115 13.90 1.62 -11.07
C ASP A 115 12.62 2.01 -10.30
N ASP A 116 11.70 2.77 -10.93
CA ASP A 116 10.43 3.11 -10.30
C ASP A 116 9.54 1.88 -10.10
N ALA A 117 9.50 0.99 -11.09
CA ALA A 117 8.74 -0.26 -10.99
C ALA A 117 9.24 -1.12 -9.83
N LYS A 118 10.56 -1.34 -9.72
CA LYS A 118 11.18 -2.08 -8.61
C LYS A 118 10.91 -1.43 -7.26
N LEU A 119 11.01 -0.10 -7.19
CA LEU A 119 10.71 0.64 -5.95
C LEU A 119 9.26 0.39 -5.52
N ILE A 120 8.30 0.55 -6.43
CA ILE A 120 6.87 0.37 -6.12
C ILE A 120 6.58 -1.07 -5.70
N GLU A 121 7.11 -2.08 -6.42
CA GLU A 121 6.96 -3.49 -6.06
C GLU A 121 7.47 -3.79 -4.65
N ASN A 122 8.64 -3.23 -4.28
CA ASN A 122 9.19 -3.42 -2.94
C ASN A 122 8.38 -2.67 -1.87
N LEU A 123 7.90 -1.46 -2.14
CA LEU A 123 7.02 -0.73 -1.22
C LEU A 123 5.72 -1.52 -0.96
N ILE A 124 5.10 -2.08 -2.01
CA ILE A 124 3.93 -2.95 -1.91
C ILE A 124 4.27 -4.20 -1.08
N PHE A 125 5.39 -4.87 -1.35
CA PHE A 125 5.76 -6.09 -0.66
C PHE A 125 6.00 -5.89 0.84
N TYR A 126 6.70 -4.79 1.22
CA TYR A 126 7.11 -4.56 2.61
C TYR A 126 6.12 -3.75 3.45
N HIS A 127 5.00 -3.26 2.87
CA HIS A 127 4.09 -2.35 3.59
C HIS A 127 3.52 -2.94 4.88
N ASP A 128 3.12 -4.21 4.88
CA ASP A 128 2.49 -4.89 6.03
C ASP A 128 3.49 -5.70 6.88
N ILE A 129 4.75 -5.88 6.43
CA ILE A 129 5.74 -6.65 7.17
C ILE A 129 6.17 -5.88 8.43
N ASN A 130 6.05 -6.51 9.60
CA ASN A 130 6.47 -5.92 10.86
C ASN A 130 8.00 -5.88 10.96
N VAL A 131 8.59 -4.70 10.70
CA VAL A 131 10.04 -4.47 10.73
C VAL A 131 10.64 -4.77 12.11
N GLY A 132 9.91 -4.53 13.21
CA GLY A 132 10.35 -4.84 14.57
C GLY A 132 10.54 -6.34 14.86
N LYS A 133 10.05 -7.22 13.97
CA LYS A 133 10.25 -8.68 14.06
C LYS A 133 11.32 -9.21 13.10
N MET A 134 11.93 -8.35 12.29
CA MET A 134 12.98 -8.71 11.34
C MET A 134 14.35 -8.77 12.02
N THR A 135 15.20 -9.67 11.55
CA THR A 135 16.64 -9.66 11.89
C THR A 135 17.36 -8.52 11.18
N ASP A 136 18.52 -8.11 11.67
CA ASP A 136 19.32 -7.06 11.03
C ASP A 136 19.67 -7.40 9.56
N ASN A 137 19.89 -8.67 9.22
CA ASN A 137 20.13 -9.10 7.83
C ASN A 137 18.89 -8.90 6.95
N GLN A 138 17.69 -9.21 7.44
CA GLN A 138 16.43 -9.00 6.72
C GLN A 138 16.16 -7.50 6.53
N ILE A 139 16.47 -6.68 7.55
CA ILE A 139 16.34 -5.21 7.44
C ILE A 139 17.33 -4.68 6.40
N CYS A 140 18.58 -5.15 6.41
CA CYS A 140 19.59 -4.77 5.41
C CYS A 140 19.12 -5.10 3.99
N GLU A 141 18.62 -6.31 3.77
CA GLU A 141 18.05 -6.73 2.47
C GLU A 141 16.87 -5.85 2.04
N MET A 142 15.95 -5.53 2.96
CA MET A 142 14.83 -4.63 2.69
C MET A 142 15.32 -3.23 2.28
N VAL A 143 16.29 -2.68 3.01
CA VAL A 143 16.87 -1.36 2.74
C VAL A 143 17.61 -1.33 1.40
N GLU A 144 18.31 -2.41 1.03
CA GLU A 144 18.96 -2.53 -0.27
C GLU A 144 17.94 -2.59 -1.43
N LYS A 145 16.84 -3.34 -1.26
CA LYS A 145 15.78 -3.48 -2.26
C LYS A 145 14.99 -2.19 -2.48
N ILE A 146 14.63 -1.49 -1.41
CA ILE A 146 13.89 -0.21 -1.48
C ILE A 146 14.82 0.94 -1.89
N GLY A 147 16.08 0.85 -1.50
CA GLY A 147 17.04 1.95 -1.59
C GLY A 147 16.95 2.89 -0.39
N ARG A 148 18.10 3.15 0.25
CA ARG A 148 18.20 3.96 1.49
C ARG A 148 17.44 5.28 1.44
N LYS A 149 17.54 6.00 0.32
CA LYS A 149 16.87 7.30 0.10
C LYS A 149 15.33 7.23 0.04
N HIS A 150 14.76 6.03 -0.03
CA HIS A 150 13.31 5.80 -0.17
C HIS A 150 12.67 5.11 1.05
N ILE A 151 13.45 4.80 2.08
CA ILE A 151 12.95 4.14 3.31
C ILE A 151 11.84 4.95 3.97
N ASN A 152 11.93 6.27 3.97
CA ASN A 152 10.89 7.17 4.46
C ASN A 152 9.54 6.95 3.75
N LYS A 153 9.52 6.56 2.46
CA LYS A 153 8.29 6.24 1.74
C LYS A 153 7.60 4.99 2.31
N LEU A 154 8.36 3.94 2.64
CA LEU A 154 7.80 2.75 3.28
C LEU A 154 7.10 3.09 4.60
N PHE A 155 7.78 3.87 5.46
CA PHE A 155 7.21 4.24 6.75
C PHE A 155 6.05 5.24 6.61
N ALA A 156 6.05 6.09 5.59
CA ALA A 156 4.90 6.94 5.27
C ALA A 156 3.67 6.10 4.86
N ILE A 157 3.85 5.03 4.06
CA ILE A 157 2.78 4.07 3.74
C ILE A 157 2.27 3.40 5.01
N LYS A 158 3.14 2.85 5.86
CA LYS A 158 2.76 2.19 7.11
C LYS A 158 1.95 3.10 8.05
N ARG A 159 2.34 4.38 8.16
CA ARG A 159 1.58 5.37 8.95
C ARG A 159 0.22 5.65 8.33
N ALA A 160 0.16 5.85 7.02
CA ALA A 160 -1.07 6.12 6.30
C ALA A 160 -2.05 4.93 6.39
N ASP A 161 -1.55 3.72 6.24
CA ASP A 161 -2.30 2.47 6.39
C ASP A 161 -2.90 2.35 7.79
N LEU A 162 -2.08 2.51 8.85
CA LEU A 162 -2.56 2.45 10.23
C LEU A 162 -3.61 3.55 10.53
N LEU A 163 -3.43 4.76 10.01
CA LEU A 163 -4.39 5.86 10.18
C LEU A 163 -5.72 5.62 9.45
N ALA A 164 -5.73 4.79 8.41
CA ALA A 164 -6.96 4.35 7.74
C ALA A 164 -7.63 3.14 8.41
N GLN A 165 -7.09 2.65 9.52
CA GLN A 165 -7.67 1.58 10.35
C GLN A 165 -8.47 2.15 11.53
N ALA A 166 -8.98 1.26 12.39
CA ALA A 166 -9.76 1.66 13.56
C ALA A 166 -8.91 2.47 14.57
N GLU A 167 -9.45 3.59 15.04
CA GLU A 167 -8.76 4.57 15.90
C GLU A 167 -8.10 3.95 17.14
N GLN A 168 -8.69 2.89 17.69
CA GLN A 168 -8.13 2.17 18.84
C GLN A 168 -6.72 1.61 18.62
N TYR A 169 -6.28 1.47 17.36
CA TYR A 169 -4.94 0.98 17.00
C TYR A 169 -3.95 2.11 16.68
N HIS A 170 -4.38 3.37 16.60
CA HIS A 170 -3.52 4.51 16.25
C HIS A 170 -2.37 4.74 17.26
N GLY A 171 -2.48 4.20 18.48
CA GLY A 171 -1.37 4.20 19.43
C GLY A 171 -0.10 3.52 18.94
N LEU A 172 -0.22 2.60 17.98
CA LEU A 172 0.92 1.91 17.34
C LEU A 172 1.76 2.81 16.41
N LEU A 173 1.33 4.05 16.13
CA LEU A 173 2.16 5.04 15.42
C LEU A 173 3.51 5.27 16.09
N VAL A 174 3.57 5.18 17.42
CA VAL A 174 4.82 5.29 18.18
C VAL A 174 5.79 4.16 17.84
N ASP A 175 5.26 2.95 17.68
CA ASP A 175 6.08 1.78 17.31
C ASP A 175 6.59 1.89 15.87
N ILE A 176 5.77 2.38 14.95
CA ILE A 176 6.17 2.63 13.55
C ILE A 176 7.30 3.67 13.51
N GLN A 177 7.18 4.76 14.27
CA GLN A 177 8.23 5.78 14.35
C GLN A 177 9.53 5.22 14.94
N ALA A 178 9.45 4.46 16.02
CA ALA A 178 10.62 3.83 16.63
C ALA A 178 11.33 2.84 15.67
N GLN A 179 10.56 2.10 14.85
CA GLN A 179 11.11 1.22 13.83
C GLN A 179 11.83 2.02 12.72
N GLU A 180 11.22 3.13 12.24
CA GLU A 180 11.84 4.01 11.25
C GLU A 180 13.16 4.57 11.76
N ASP A 181 13.16 5.14 12.97
CA ASP A 181 14.36 5.72 13.60
C ASP A 181 15.47 4.69 13.71
N SER A 182 15.16 3.48 14.17
CA SER A 182 16.12 2.37 14.28
C SER A 182 16.71 1.96 12.92
N VAL A 183 15.88 1.89 11.87
CA VAL A 183 16.36 1.56 10.52
C VAL A 183 17.25 2.66 9.97
N LEU A 184 16.85 3.92 10.13
CA LEU A 184 17.65 5.07 9.65
C LEU A 184 18.97 5.22 10.40
N GLU A 185 18.98 4.97 11.72
CA GLU A 185 20.21 5.01 12.52
C GLU A 185 21.20 3.93 12.08
N LYS A 186 20.73 2.69 11.87
CA LYS A 186 21.59 1.55 11.54
C LYS A 186 22.00 1.47 10.07
N PHE A 187 21.11 1.84 9.16
CA PHE A 187 21.23 1.57 7.72
C PHE A 187 21.02 2.81 6.83
N GLY A 188 20.74 3.98 7.41
CA GLY A 188 20.43 5.22 6.67
C GLY A 188 21.64 6.01 6.16
N ASN A 189 22.87 5.63 6.52
CA ASN A 189 24.13 6.30 6.12
C ASN A 189 24.79 5.64 4.91
#